data_bc46eda3c7f1733e53f6c853b4727156
#
_entry.id   bc46eda3c7f1733e53f6c853b4727156
#
_cell.length_a   1.000
_cell.length_b   1.000
_cell.length_c   1.000
_cell.angle_alpha   90.00
_cell.angle_beta   90.00
_cell.angle_gamma   90.00
#
_symmetry.space_group_name_H-M   'P 1'
#
loop_
_entity.id
_entity.type
_entity.pdbx_description
1 polymer ?
#
loop_
_entity_poly.entity_id
_entity_poly.type
_entity_poly.pdbx_seq_one_letter_code
_entity_poly.pdbx_strand_id
1 'polypeptide(L)'
;MKSINFRLVWKIVAETFLAVILVVVFAGSLFGAYFLGLIQGYNLGQANAEMQFINWLREVPPIKTYLPLLGPTPTPTSPPTSYVNPLSVTWGGPELWEAVNNKRKELGVNPLGKRDELCTIASIRLNELLELGKLDAHEGFSNLAERREDLSWIFEKYGNISEFLALGGQTPEETVSLWEGTLGHSKLLSGGEYVWGCIYAQNTFAVAIAAF
;
A
#
# COMPACT_ATOMS: atom_id res chain seq x y z
N MET A 1 70.16 15.75 -14.27
CA MET A 1 68.87 15.53 -13.64
C MET A 1 68.18 16.86 -13.44
N LYS A 2 67.00 17.12 -14.07
CA LYS A 2 66.23 18.37 -13.85
C LYS A 2 65.60 18.32 -12.46
N SER A 3 65.93 19.30 -11.61
CA SER A 3 65.30 19.42 -10.29
C SER A 3 63.80 19.66 -10.44
N ILE A 4 63.00 18.77 -9.91
CA ILE A 4 61.52 18.92 -9.92
C ILE A 4 61.19 20.09 -9.00
N ASN A 5 60.47 21.09 -9.52
CA ASN A 5 60.05 22.25 -8.74
C ASN A 5 58.90 21.86 -7.80
N PHE A 6 59.26 21.51 -6.56
CA PHE A 6 58.35 21.02 -5.53
C PHE A 6 57.19 21.99 -5.25
N ARG A 7 57.40 23.29 -5.34
CA ARG A 7 56.32 24.30 -5.18
C ARG A 7 55.25 24.21 -6.26
N LEU A 8 55.66 23.91 -7.50
CA LEU A 8 54.71 23.77 -8.61
C LEU A 8 53.86 22.51 -8.46
N VAL A 9 54.49 21.41 -8.07
CA VAL A 9 53.77 20.14 -7.82
C VAL A 9 52.76 20.30 -6.71
N TRP A 10 53.17 20.94 -5.59
CA TRP A 10 52.31 21.18 -4.44
C TRP A 10 51.08 22.07 -4.80
N LYS A 11 51.31 23.11 -5.60
CA LYS A 11 50.20 23.98 -6.09
C LYS A 11 49.19 23.21 -6.93
N ILE A 12 49.62 22.39 -7.87
CA ILE A 12 48.75 21.56 -8.71
C ILE A 12 47.96 20.57 -7.84
N VAL A 13 48.58 19.92 -6.89
CA VAL A 13 47.91 18.98 -5.97
C VAL A 13 46.85 19.70 -5.14
N ALA A 14 47.15 20.89 -4.60
CA ALA A 14 46.18 21.65 -3.82
C ALA A 14 44.98 22.14 -4.65
N GLU A 15 45.20 22.61 -5.88
CA GLU A 15 44.14 23.04 -6.78
C GLU A 15 43.25 21.89 -7.23
N THR A 16 43.84 20.72 -7.55
CA THR A 16 43.05 19.53 -7.91
C THR A 16 42.24 19.00 -6.72
N PHE A 17 42.83 19.01 -5.51
CA PHE A 17 42.11 18.60 -4.30
C PHE A 17 40.94 19.52 -3.99
N LEU A 18 41.10 20.83 -4.11
CA LEU A 18 40.04 21.80 -3.92
C LEU A 18 38.93 21.62 -4.96
N ALA A 19 39.29 21.39 -6.24
CA ALA A 19 38.31 21.14 -7.29
C ALA A 19 37.46 19.87 -7.02
N VAL A 20 38.09 18.80 -6.56
CA VAL A 20 37.40 17.55 -6.17
C VAL A 20 36.43 17.81 -5.02
N ILE A 21 36.86 18.54 -3.98
CA ILE A 21 35.96 18.89 -2.86
C ILE A 21 34.73 19.67 -3.35
N LEU A 22 34.92 20.67 -4.22
CA LEU A 22 33.82 21.46 -4.73
C LEU A 22 32.83 20.60 -5.54
N VAL A 23 33.31 19.67 -6.35
CA VAL A 23 32.45 18.74 -7.11
C VAL A 23 31.66 17.84 -6.17
N VAL A 24 32.28 17.30 -5.13
CA VAL A 24 31.60 16.42 -4.14
C VAL A 24 30.53 17.19 -3.37
N VAL A 25 30.83 18.42 -2.92
CA VAL A 25 29.87 19.27 -2.22
C VAL A 25 28.69 19.65 -3.13
N PHE A 26 28.97 20.00 -4.38
CA PHE A 26 27.93 20.34 -5.34
C PHE A 26 27.02 19.15 -5.66
N ALA A 27 27.60 17.97 -5.93
CA ALA A 27 26.85 16.73 -6.16
C ALA A 27 26.02 16.33 -4.95
N GLY A 28 26.57 16.45 -3.74
CA GLY A 28 25.86 16.19 -2.49
C GLY A 28 24.67 17.15 -2.27
N SER A 29 24.84 18.42 -2.62
CA SER A 29 23.77 19.42 -2.53
C SER A 29 22.61 19.13 -3.50
N LEU A 30 22.92 18.74 -4.73
CA LEU A 30 21.91 18.35 -5.73
C LEU A 30 21.14 17.09 -5.28
N PHE A 31 21.86 16.11 -4.76
CA PHE A 31 21.27 14.89 -4.24
C PHE A 31 20.34 15.18 -3.05
N GLY A 32 20.76 16.01 -2.11
CA GLY A 32 19.94 16.45 -0.98
C GLY A 32 18.68 17.19 -1.42
N ALA A 33 18.79 18.13 -2.37
CA ALA A 33 17.64 18.84 -2.91
C ALA A 33 16.65 17.92 -3.62
N TYR A 34 17.15 16.93 -4.38
CA TYR A 34 16.32 15.92 -5.03
C TYR A 34 15.53 15.08 -4.02
N PHE A 35 16.17 14.59 -2.96
CA PHE A 35 15.52 13.82 -1.91
C PHE A 35 14.47 14.63 -1.14
N LEU A 36 14.79 15.87 -0.79
CA LEU A 36 13.82 16.77 -0.15
C LEU A 36 12.59 17.01 -1.05
N GLY A 37 12.81 17.19 -2.35
CA GLY A 37 11.72 17.34 -3.33
C GLY A 37 10.84 16.08 -3.42
N LEU A 38 11.44 14.89 -3.39
CA LEU A 38 10.69 13.62 -3.38
C LEU A 38 9.81 13.49 -2.12
N ILE A 39 10.37 13.77 -0.93
CA ILE A 39 9.63 13.67 0.34
C ILE A 39 8.49 14.69 0.38
N GLN A 40 8.74 15.93 -0.03
CA GLN A 40 7.71 16.97 -0.06
C GLN A 40 6.63 16.65 -1.10
N GLY A 41 7.01 16.19 -2.29
CA GLY A 41 6.06 15.80 -3.34
C GLY A 41 5.17 14.64 -2.92
N TYR A 42 5.74 13.64 -2.23
CA TYR A 42 4.98 12.53 -1.68
C TYR A 42 3.96 12.98 -0.62
N ASN A 43 4.38 13.81 0.34
CA ASN A 43 3.50 14.30 1.40
C ASN A 43 2.38 15.21 0.87
N LEU A 44 2.68 16.08 -0.12
CA LEU A 44 1.67 16.91 -0.77
C LEU A 44 0.67 16.06 -1.58
N GLY A 45 1.17 15.02 -2.25
CA GLY A 45 0.34 14.10 -3.03
C GLY A 45 -0.66 13.36 -2.16
N GLN A 46 -0.23 12.87 -1.00
CA GLN A 46 -1.13 12.22 -0.03
C GLN A 46 -2.17 13.19 0.55
N ALA A 47 -1.75 14.37 1.01
CA ALA A 47 -2.68 15.35 1.57
C ALA A 47 -3.74 15.81 0.55
N ASN A 48 -3.37 15.96 -0.73
CA ASN A 48 -4.31 16.31 -1.78
C ASN A 48 -5.29 15.18 -2.10
N ALA A 49 -4.84 13.92 -2.09
CA ALA A 49 -5.72 12.76 -2.30
C ALA A 49 -6.75 12.62 -1.18
N GLU A 50 -6.35 12.81 0.07
CA GLU A 50 -7.26 12.80 1.22
C GLU A 50 -8.29 13.92 1.16
N MET A 51 -7.87 15.14 0.81
CA MET A 51 -8.80 16.28 0.67
C MET A 51 -9.79 16.07 -0.49
N GLN A 52 -9.37 15.51 -1.61
CA GLN A 52 -10.27 15.19 -2.73
C GLN A 52 -11.29 14.13 -2.32
N PHE A 53 -10.88 13.11 -1.58
CA PHE A 53 -11.77 12.08 -1.06
C PHE A 53 -12.79 12.64 -0.06
N ILE A 54 -12.37 13.49 0.87
CA ILE A 54 -13.27 14.15 1.84
C ILE A 54 -14.26 15.08 1.12
N ASN A 55 -13.82 15.82 0.10
CA ASN A 55 -14.70 16.68 -0.68
C ASN A 55 -15.71 15.86 -1.48
N TRP A 56 -15.30 14.74 -2.09
CA TRP A 56 -16.21 13.82 -2.77
C TRP A 56 -17.27 13.25 -1.82
N LEU A 57 -16.87 12.85 -0.59
CA LEU A 57 -17.83 12.38 0.43
C LEU A 57 -18.84 13.47 0.85
N ARG A 58 -18.48 14.75 0.81
CA ARG A 58 -19.39 15.86 1.10
C ARG A 58 -20.37 16.15 -0.02
N GLU A 59 -20.00 15.84 -1.27
CA GLU A 59 -20.83 16.06 -2.45
C GLU A 59 -21.84 14.92 -2.68
N VAL A 60 -21.65 13.76 -2.04
CA VAL A 60 -22.66 12.68 -2.07
C VAL A 60 -23.89 13.16 -1.32
N PRO A 61 -25.04 13.36 -1.99
CA PRO A 61 -26.26 13.82 -1.31
C PRO A 61 -26.65 12.80 -0.24
N PRO A 62 -27.11 13.26 0.94
CA PRO A 62 -27.56 12.35 1.99
C PRO A 62 -28.66 11.44 1.41
N ILE A 63 -28.49 10.13 1.58
CA ILE A 63 -29.48 9.15 1.20
C ILE A 63 -30.78 9.53 1.88
N LYS A 64 -31.74 10.04 1.10
CA LYS A 64 -33.10 10.31 1.61
C LYS A 64 -33.69 8.97 2.01
N THR A 65 -33.63 8.69 3.31
CA THR A 65 -34.36 7.56 3.89
C THR A 65 -35.85 7.85 3.70
N TYR A 66 -36.46 7.27 2.66
CA TYR A 66 -37.92 7.26 2.56
C TYR A 66 -38.44 6.35 3.66
N LEU A 67 -38.91 6.94 4.77
CA LEU A 67 -39.77 6.22 5.70
C LEU A 67 -41.06 5.87 4.90
N PRO A 68 -41.40 4.59 4.77
CA PRO A 68 -42.72 4.24 4.23
C PRO A 68 -43.79 4.75 5.18
N LEU A 69 -44.73 5.54 4.70
CA LEU A 69 -45.96 5.84 5.43
C LEU A 69 -46.62 4.51 5.83
N LEU A 70 -46.85 4.34 7.14
CA LEU A 70 -47.58 3.21 7.68
C LEU A 70 -49.04 3.20 7.10
N GLY A 71 -49.25 2.39 6.09
CA GLY A 71 -50.58 1.94 5.68
C GLY A 71 -51.02 0.76 6.56
N PRO A 72 -52.35 0.45 6.61
CA PRO A 72 -52.86 -0.57 7.53
C PRO A 72 -52.22 -1.95 7.23
N THR A 73 -51.82 -2.61 8.30
CA THR A 73 -51.13 -3.90 8.38
C THR A 73 -51.93 -5.00 7.65
N PRO A 74 -51.40 -5.64 6.60
CA PRO A 74 -51.95 -6.91 6.13
C PRO A 74 -51.39 -8.05 6.99
N THR A 75 -52.24 -9.00 7.29
CA THR A 75 -52.03 -10.25 8.01
C THR A 75 -50.83 -11.04 7.43
N PRO A 76 -49.93 -11.61 8.25
CA PRO A 76 -48.74 -12.30 7.77
C PRO A 76 -49.09 -13.67 7.19
N THR A 77 -48.86 -13.85 5.91
CA THR A 77 -48.85 -15.16 5.27
C THR A 77 -47.69 -15.23 4.29
N SER A 78 -46.50 -15.49 4.82
CA SER A 78 -45.32 -16.04 4.09
C SER A 78 -44.17 -16.20 5.05
N PRO A 79 -43.32 -17.25 4.92
CA PRO A 79 -42.10 -17.38 5.72
C PRO A 79 -41.14 -16.21 5.41
N PRO A 80 -40.31 -15.76 6.37
CA PRO A 80 -39.49 -14.59 6.20
C PRO A 80 -38.49 -14.82 5.07
N THR A 81 -38.68 -14.07 3.99
CA THR A 81 -37.62 -13.90 3.00
C THR A 81 -36.43 -13.29 3.72
N SER A 82 -35.31 -13.98 3.70
CA SER A 82 -34.05 -13.51 4.28
C SER A 82 -33.81 -12.07 3.83
N TYR A 83 -33.83 -11.13 4.76
CA TYR A 83 -33.37 -9.77 4.52
C TYR A 83 -31.89 -9.85 4.17
N VAL A 84 -31.58 -9.79 2.89
CA VAL A 84 -30.19 -9.55 2.45
C VAL A 84 -29.87 -8.12 2.88
N ASN A 85 -29.04 -7.99 3.91
CA ASN A 85 -28.50 -6.71 4.32
C ASN A 85 -27.71 -6.14 3.12
N PRO A 86 -28.12 -5.01 2.51
CA PRO A 86 -27.47 -4.48 1.30
C PRO A 86 -26.02 -4.06 1.48
N LEU A 87 -25.46 -4.20 2.69
CA LEU A 87 -24.06 -3.92 3.04
C LEU A 87 -23.25 -5.20 3.38
N SER A 88 -23.82 -6.40 3.22
CA SER A 88 -23.04 -7.62 3.43
C SER A 88 -22.21 -7.92 2.18
N VAL A 89 -20.97 -7.54 2.22
CA VAL A 89 -19.96 -7.97 1.24
C VAL A 89 -19.83 -9.50 1.33
N THR A 90 -20.08 -10.18 0.21
CA THR A 90 -20.13 -11.66 0.15
C THR A 90 -18.80 -12.29 -0.27
N TRP A 91 -17.77 -11.49 -0.50
CA TRP A 91 -16.44 -11.93 -0.91
C TRP A 91 -15.42 -11.75 0.23
N GLY A 92 -14.30 -12.47 0.15
CA GLY A 92 -13.25 -12.45 1.14
C GLY A 92 -11.86 -12.65 0.53
N GLY A 93 -10.92 -13.06 1.38
CA GLY A 93 -9.53 -13.30 0.99
C GLY A 93 -9.36 -14.27 -0.19
N PRO A 94 -10.05 -15.42 -0.24
CA PRO A 94 -9.91 -16.38 -1.33
C PRO A 94 -10.29 -15.81 -2.70
N GLU A 95 -11.42 -15.12 -2.81
CA GLU A 95 -11.90 -14.53 -4.06
C GLU A 95 -10.96 -13.40 -4.51
N LEU A 96 -10.50 -12.57 -3.57
CA LEU A 96 -9.56 -11.51 -3.87
C LEU A 96 -8.17 -12.05 -4.27
N TRP A 97 -7.73 -13.15 -3.66
CA TRP A 97 -6.49 -13.85 -4.06
C TRP A 97 -6.56 -14.32 -5.51
N GLU A 98 -7.68 -14.87 -5.93
CA GLU A 98 -7.90 -15.31 -7.30
C GLU A 98 -7.90 -14.12 -8.27
N ALA A 99 -8.62 -13.04 -7.95
CA ALA A 99 -8.69 -11.83 -8.76
C ALA A 99 -7.31 -11.18 -8.94
N VAL A 100 -6.50 -11.06 -7.88
CA VAL A 100 -5.12 -10.55 -7.95
C VAL A 100 -4.25 -11.43 -8.86
N ASN A 101 -4.29 -12.74 -8.67
CA ASN A 101 -3.46 -13.65 -9.47
C ASN A 101 -3.90 -13.72 -10.95
N ASN A 102 -5.18 -13.55 -11.25
CA ASN A 102 -5.66 -13.42 -12.61
C ASN A 102 -5.18 -12.12 -13.24
N LYS A 103 -5.29 -10.99 -12.53
CA LYS A 103 -4.77 -9.70 -13.00
C LYS A 103 -3.26 -9.74 -13.24
N ARG A 104 -2.49 -10.39 -12.38
CA ARG A 104 -1.05 -10.59 -12.57
C ARG A 104 -0.76 -11.34 -13.89
N LYS A 105 -1.51 -12.42 -14.18
CA LYS A 105 -1.39 -13.16 -15.44
C LYS A 105 -1.73 -12.30 -16.66
N GLU A 106 -2.81 -11.50 -16.57
CA GLU A 106 -3.20 -10.55 -17.64
C GLU A 106 -2.09 -9.54 -17.94
N LEU A 107 -1.37 -9.09 -16.89
CA LEU A 107 -0.22 -8.18 -17.02
C LEU A 107 1.09 -8.89 -17.41
N GLY A 108 1.06 -10.19 -17.67
CA GLY A 108 2.24 -10.97 -18.06
C GLY A 108 3.19 -11.28 -16.91
N VAL A 109 2.72 -11.17 -15.66
CA VAL A 109 3.50 -11.42 -14.43
C VAL A 109 3.10 -12.76 -13.83
N ASN A 110 4.04 -13.48 -13.23
CA ASN A 110 3.75 -14.74 -12.56
C ASN A 110 2.79 -14.55 -11.37
N PRO A 111 1.83 -15.48 -11.17
CA PRO A 111 1.01 -15.48 -9.97
C PRO A 111 1.86 -15.58 -8.70
N LEU A 112 1.37 -15.00 -7.61
CA LEU A 112 1.98 -15.17 -6.29
C LEU A 112 1.79 -16.60 -5.79
N GLY A 113 2.84 -17.18 -5.20
CA GLY A 113 2.76 -18.42 -4.43
C GLY A 113 2.35 -18.13 -2.98
N LYS A 114 1.39 -18.89 -2.46
CA LYS A 114 0.92 -18.70 -1.08
C LYS A 114 1.98 -19.15 -0.05
N ARG A 115 2.12 -18.38 1.04
CA ARG A 115 2.97 -18.71 2.19
C ARG A 115 2.22 -18.45 3.49
N ASP A 116 2.17 -19.46 4.37
CA ASP A 116 1.38 -19.41 5.60
C ASP A 116 1.89 -18.37 6.58
N GLU A 117 3.21 -18.15 6.65
CA GLU A 117 3.79 -17.09 7.47
C GLU A 117 3.39 -15.70 7.01
N LEU A 118 3.25 -15.46 5.70
CA LEU A 118 2.73 -14.20 5.17
C LEU A 118 1.22 -14.07 5.43
N CYS A 119 0.50 -15.21 5.47
CA CYS A 119 -0.91 -15.22 5.87
C CYS A 119 -1.07 -14.82 7.33
N THR A 120 -0.15 -15.21 8.21
CA THR A 120 -0.15 -14.78 9.61
C THR A 120 -0.06 -13.26 9.72
N ILE A 121 0.87 -12.62 9.00
CA ILE A 121 0.97 -11.16 8.97
C ILE A 121 -0.32 -10.53 8.41
N ALA A 122 -0.80 -11.01 7.26
CA ALA A 122 -1.99 -10.46 6.61
C ALA A 122 -3.24 -10.54 7.50
N SER A 123 -3.42 -11.65 8.25
CA SER A 123 -4.55 -11.81 9.16
C SER A 123 -4.47 -10.88 10.38
N ILE A 124 -3.29 -10.74 10.97
CA ILE A 124 -3.08 -9.80 12.09
C ILE A 124 -3.40 -8.38 11.63
N ARG A 125 -2.87 -7.97 10.49
CA ARG A 125 -3.07 -6.63 9.96
C ARG A 125 -4.54 -6.36 9.60
N LEU A 126 -5.23 -7.32 9.01
CA LEU A 126 -6.66 -7.18 8.76
C LEU A 126 -7.45 -6.95 10.05
N ASN A 127 -7.18 -7.72 11.10
CA ASN A 127 -7.86 -7.56 12.39
C ASN A 127 -7.59 -6.17 13.00
N GLU A 128 -6.34 -5.69 12.98
CA GLU A 128 -5.98 -4.36 13.46
C GLU A 128 -6.76 -3.26 12.71
N LEU A 129 -6.87 -3.35 11.39
CA LEU A 129 -7.62 -2.38 10.58
C LEU A 129 -9.14 -2.45 10.82
N LEU A 130 -9.68 -3.66 11.02
CA LEU A 130 -11.10 -3.84 11.36
C LEU A 130 -11.43 -3.22 12.72
N GLU A 131 -10.56 -3.40 13.72
CA GLU A 131 -10.70 -2.76 15.04
C GLU A 131 -10.57 -1.23 14.97
N LEU A 132 -9.64 -0.73 14.13
CA LEU A 132 -9.43 0.69 13.92
C LEU A 132 -10.56 1.36 13.11
N GLY A 133 -11.26 0.59 12.26
CA GLY A 133 -12.33 1.07 11.37
C GLY A 133 -11.86 1.97 10.21
N LYS A 134 -10.55 2.05 9.95
CA LYS A 134 -9.92 2.83 8.87
C LYS A 134 -8.55 2.27 8.49
N LEU A 135 -7.99 2.72 7.36
CA LEU A 135 -6.58 2.45 7.03
C LEU A 135 -5.66 3.28 7.92
N ASP A 136 -4.49 2.74 8.25
CA ASP A 136 -3.49 3.33 9.14
C ASP A 136 -2.21 3.80 8.43
N ALA A 137 -2.25 3.97 7.11
CA ALA A 137 -1.09 4.34 6.30
C ALA A 137 0.16 3.45 6.54
N HIS A 138 -0.07 2.15 6.76
CA HIS A 138 0.96 1.12 7.00
C HIS A 138 1.68 1.22 8.37
N GLU A 139 1.24 2.06 9.29
CA GLU A 139 1.89 2.25 10.60
C GLU A 139 1.98 0.93 11.37
N GLY A 140 0.88 0.19 11.45
CA GLY A 140 0.83 -1.09 12.13
C GLY A 140 1.77 -2.14 11.51
N PHE A 141 1.92 -2.16 10.18
CA PHE A 141 2.85 -3.06 9.50
C PHE A 141 4.32 -2.67 9.77
N SER A 142 4.63 -1.38 9.67
CA SER A 142 6.00 -0.87 9.89
C SER A 142 6.54 -1.20 11.28
N ASN A 143 5.66 -1.21 12.29
CA ASN A 143 6.03 -1.49 13.68
C ASN A 143 5.80 -2.96 14.09
N LEU A 144 5.34 -3.83 13.17
CA LEU A 144 4.90 -5.18 13.53
C LEU A 144 6.04 -6.04 14.06
N ALA A 145 7.20 -6.01 13.42
CA ALA A 145 8.36 -6.81 13.83
C ALA A 145 8.85 -6.44 15.24
N GLU A 146 8.76 -5.16 15.62
CA GLU A 146 9.14 -4.68 16.95
C GLU A 146 8.11 -5.05 18.02
N ARG A 147 6.80 -4.95 17.70
CA ARG A 147 5.70 -5.28 18.62
C ARG A 147 5.49 -6.79 18.79
N ARG A 148 5.91 -7.59 17.82
CA ARG A 148 5.72 -9.02 17.75
C ARG A 148 7.06 -9.70 17.43
N GLU A 149 7.94 -9.75 18.44
CA GLU A 149 9.25 -10.39 18.34
C GLU A 149 9.16 -11.84 17.87
N ASP A 150 8.08 -12.53 18.22
CA ASP A 150 7.77 -13.89 17.76
C ASP A 150 7.57 -14.03 16.25
N LEU A 151 7.36 -12.91 15.54
CA LEU A 151 7.19 -12.85 14.08
C LEU A 151 8.38 -12.18 13.35
N SER A 152 9.38 -11.65 14.08
CA SER A 152 10.52 -10.94 13.47
C SER A 152 11.26 -11.79 12.44
N TRP A 153 11.36 -13.09 12.67
CA TRP A 153 11.98 -14.06 11.77
C TRP A 153 11.34 -14.07 10.36
N ILE A 154 10.05 -13.70 10.24
CA ILE A 154 9.38 -13.64 8.94
C ILE A 154 9.96 -12.48 8.10
N PHE A 155 10.19 -11.34 8.76
CA PHE A 155 10.78 -10.16 8.11
C PHE A 155 12.25 -10.38 7.73
N GLU A 156 12.98 -11.20 8.49
CA GLU A 156 14.36 -11.57 8.20
C GLU A 156 14.48 -12.62 7.06
N LYS A 157 13.42 -13.42 6.87
CA LYS A 157 13.42 -14.53 5.91
C LYS A 157 13.41 -14.07 4.46
N TYR A 158 12.80 -12.93 4.16
CA TYR A 158 12.61 -12.41 2.81
C TYR A 158 13.49 -11.19 2.57
N GLY A 159 13.98 -11.02 1.35
CA GLY A 159 14.74 -9.82 0.97
C GLY A 159 13.92 -8.55 1.02
N ASN A 160 12.63 -8.68 0.76
CA ASN A 160 11.65 -7.60 0.89
C ASN A 160 10.27 -8.18 1.23
N ILE A 161 9.56 -7.52 2.15
CA ILE A 161 8.14 -7.76 2.42
C ILE A 161 7.42 -6.44 2.31
N SER A 162 6.29 -6.42 1.59
CA SER A 162 5.47 -5.24 1.38
C SER A 162 4.02 -5.51 1.75
N GLU A 163 3.38 -4.50 2.34
CA GLU A 163 1.95 -4.49 2.62
C GLU A 163 1.22 -3.64 1.59
N PHE A 164 0.06 -4.10 1.15
CA PHE A 164 -0.85 -3.40 0.24
C PHE A 164 -2.24 -3.39 0.87
N LEU A 165 -2.75 -2.19 1.11
CA LEU A 165 -4.03 -1.97 1.79
C LEU A 165 -5.08 -1.46 0.80
N ALA A 166 -6.33 -1.89 0.99
CA ALA A 166 -7.48 -1.27 0.33
C ALA A 166 -8.68 -1.22 1.28
N LEU A 167 -9.55 -0.24 1.05
CA LEU A 167 -10.82 -0.06 1.74
C LEU A 167 -11.86 0.45 0.75
N GLY A 168 -13.05 -0.13 0.78
CA GLY A 168 -14.23 0.36 0.05
C GLY A 168 -14.61 -0.44 -1.19
N GLY A 169 -13.76 -1.35 -1.70
CA GLY A 169 -14.12 -2.22 -2.82
C GLY A 169 -15.30 -3.12 -2.48
N GLN A 170 -16.35 -3.11 -3.31
CA GLN A 170 -17.55 -3.92 -3.12
C GLN A 170 -17.42 -5.31 -3.75
N THR A 171 -16.44 -5.48 -4.65
CA THR A 171 -16.08 -6.75 -5.29
C THR A 171 -14.56 -6.95 -5.26
N PRO A 172 -14.06 -8.19 -5.48
CA PRO A 172 -12.63 -8.44 -5.65
C PRO A 172 -12.01 -7.61 -6.77
N GLU A 173 -12.70 -7.46 -7.89
CA GLU A 173 -12.23 -6.71 -9.07
C GLU A 173 -12.16 -5.21 -8.79
N GLU A 174 -13.13 -4.65 -8.05
CA GLU A 174 -13.06 -3.25 -7.60
C GLU A 174 -11.86 -3.04 -6.67
N THR A 175 -11.60 -3.97 -5.75
CA THR A 175 -10.44 -3.90 -4.85
C THR A 175 -9.13 -3.97 -5.63
N VAL A 176 -9.02 -4.85 -6.64
CA VAL A 176 -7.89 -4.91 -7.56
C VAL A 176 -7.72 -3.57 -8.28
N SER A 177 -8.82 -2.95 -8.74
CA SER A 177 -8.79 -1.65 -9.41
C SER A 177 -8.30 -0.52 -8.50
N LEU A 178 -8.64 -0.53 -7.20
CA LEU A 178 -8.10 0.40 -6.22
C LEU A 178 -6.57 0.30 -6.11
N TRP A 179 -6.02 -0.92 -6.10
CA TRP A 179 -4.58 -1.13 -6.10
C TRP A 179 -3.94 -0.73 -7.43
N GLU A 180 -4.57 -1.04 -8.57
CA GLU A 180 -4.08 -0.67 -9.89
C GLU A 180 -3.97 0.85 -10.06
N GLY A 181 -4.94 1.60 -9.54
CA GLY A 181 -5.00 3.06 -9.62
C GLY A 181 -3.98 3.80 -8.74
N THR A 182 -3.26 3.11 -7.86
CA THR A 182 -2.32 3.72 -6.92
C THR A 182 -0.88 3.31 -7.24
N LEU A 183 0.00 4.27 -7.52
CA LEU A 183 1.37 4.02 -8.00
C LEU A 183 2.16 3.02 -7.13
N GLY A 184 2.08 3.14 -5.80
CA GLY A 184 2.73 2.21 -4.86
C GLY A 184 2.10 0.82 -4.88
N HIS A 185 0.76 0.75 -4.85
CA HIS A 185 0.02 -0.50 -4.77
C HIS A 185 -0.07 -1.26 -6.11
N SER A 186 0.05 -0.58 -7.25
CA SER A 186 0.07 -1.23 -8.57
C SER A 186 1.21 -2.25 -8.71
N LYS A 187 2.26 -2.14 -7.90
CA LYS A 187 3.36 -3.11 -7.84
C LYS A 187 2.93 -4.50 -7.35
N LEU A 188 1.88 -4.61 -6.55
CA LEU A 188 1.29 -5.92 -6.21
C LEU A 188 0.88 -6.68 -7.46
N LEU A 189 0.37 -5.96 -8.46
CA LEU A 189 -0.20 -6.52 -9.68
C LEU A 189 0.85 -6.67 -10.80
N SER A 190 1.70 -5.65 -10.98
CA SER A 190 2.67 -5.58 -12.08
C SER A 190 4.11 -5.85 -11.67
N GLY A 191 4.42 -5.91 -10.37
CA GLY A 191 5.77 -6.15 -9.85
C GLY A 191 6.20 -7.60 -10.04
N GLY A 192 7.07 -7.85 -11.01
CA GLY A 192 7.60 -9.19 -11.30
C GLY A 192 8.53 -9.73 -10.23
N GLU A 193 9.04 -8.87 -9.36
CA GLU A 193 9.89 -9.22 -8.22
C GLU A 193 9.12 -10.00 -7.14
N TYR A 194 7.83 -9.71 -6.92
CA TYR A 194 7.04 -10.43 -5.92
C TYR A 194 6.70 -11.84 -6.38
N VAL A 195 7.13 -12.82 -5.59
CA VAL A 195 6.98 -14.26 -5.86
C VAL A 195 6.00 -14.90 -4.89
N TRP A 196 6.00 -14.45 -3.65
CA TRP A 196 5.21 -15.00 -2.56
C TRP A 196 4.19 -14.00 -2.04
N GLY A 197 3.10 -14.48 -1.47
CA GLY A 197 2.14 -13.59 -0.84
C GLY A 197 1.03 -14.31 -0.09
N CYS A 198 0.19 -13.50 0.54
CA CYS A 198 -1.10 -13.91 1.09
C CYS A 198 -2.04 -12.71 1.17
N ILE A 199 -3.33 -12.93 1.01
CA ILE A 199 -4.36 -11.91 1.03
C ILE A 199 -5.46 -12.31 2.01
N TYR A 200 -5.86 -11.35 2.84
CA TYR A 200 -7.06 -11.43 3.67
C TYR A 200 -7.97 -10.23 3.38
N ALA A 201 -9.28 -10.46 3.39
CA ALA A 201 -10.26 -9.40 3.19
C ALA A 201 -11.53 -9.70 3.99
N GLN A 202 -12.14 -8.64 4.54
CA GLN A 202 -13.41 -8.67 5.25
C GLN A 202 -14.01 -7.26 5.33
N ASN A 203 -15.33 -7.14 5.19
CA ASN A 203 -16.06 -5.87 5.35
C ASN A 203 -15.46 -4.71 4.52
N THR A 204 -15.11 -4.97 3.27
CA THR A 204 -14.44 -4.03 2.33
C THR A 204 -13.00 -3.67 2.67
N PHE A 205 -12.46 -4.10 3.81
CA PHE A 205 -11.03 -4.02 4.07
C PHE A 205 -10.30 -5.16 3.38
N ALA A 206 -9.15 -4.86 2.80
CA ALA A 206 -8.27 -5.84 2.20
C ALA A 206 -6.81 -5.57 2.56
N VAL A 207 -6.10 -6.63 2.90
CA VAL A 207 -4.67 -6.64 3.18
C VAL A 207 -4.02 -7.70 2.31
N ALA A 208 -3.08 -7.28 1.47
CA ALA A 208 -2.18 -8.18 0.78
C ALA A 208 -0.76 -8.00 1.32
N ILE A 209 -0.12 -9.10 1.67
CA ILE A 209 1.31 -9.14 1.99
C ILE A 209 1.99 -9.88 0.84
N ALA A 210 3.01 -9.25 0.24
CA ALA A 210 3.80 -9.86 -0.81
C ALA A 210 5.31 -9.78 -0.50
N ALA A 211 6.07 -10.76 -0.97
CA ALA A 211 7.50 -10.90 -0.63
C ALA A 211 8.31 -11.54 -1.78
N PHE A 212 9.64 -11.30 -1.74
CA PHE A 212 10.66 -11.96 -2.57
C PHE A 212 11.98 -12.19 -1.83
#